data_d6d260a430519029a500e8a6825ea167
#
_entry.id   d6d260a430519029a500e8a6825ea167
#
_cell.length_a   1.000
_cell.length_b   1.000
_cell.length_c   1.000
_cell.angle_alpha   90.00
_cell.angle_beta   90.00
_cell.angle_gamma   90.00
#
_symmetry.space_group_name_H-M   'P 1'
#
loop_
_entity.id
_entity.type
_entity.pdbx_description
1 polymer ?
#
loop_
_entity_poly.entity_id
_entity_poly.type
_entity_poly.pdbx_seq_one_letter_code
_entity_poly.pdbx_strand_id
1 'polypeptide(L)'
;MLIGLQVWMLIIDHGMNYTCLMRAILRLNLSFSSEFTCWPILLLIVGWTGPATAQTHVTRHSADEVLLVYNGDSAVSTAIAKDYAAKRGVTKSVVIHCADSAVSAANETISLADYTSQIAGPISTFLKQHPEINFIVLTKGVPIRVRGGATGSHDENLPASAPLNASVDSYLAAMDYPAMGEKGSSAVKISIHGSGASGFGWLNHYWKADVPFSHAKFGGYLVTRLDGYTQADAEALVTRALAAEAAKTTSGEVLLDIQPIFKFKSTDVAGQPLDVTGNIPDESDYGSWNADMVKAGDLLMERKVRTELDRDEAFVGERANLLGYFSWGSNDAKYSEKAYESLTFAPGAIGDTAVSTSARTFLPTTGGQSLITDLIAHGITGVKGYTDEPLLQAIASPSIAMERYTSGFTLAESFYAASRFVGWEDVVIGDPLCRPAFWRARK
;
A
#
# COMPACT_ATOMS: atom_id res chain seq x y z
N MET A 1 -23.89 -50.43 2.73
CA MET A 1 -23.96 -49.17 1.98
C MET A 1 -24.51 -47.98 2.77
N LEU A 2 -25.21 -48.17 3.88
CA LEU A 2 -25.73 -47.08 4.75
C LEU A 2 -24.73 -46.52 5.76
N ILE A 3 -23.68 -47.25 6.13
CA ILE A 3 -22.70 -46.80 7.13
C ILE A 3 -21.68 -45.81 6.52
N GLY A 4 -21.43 -45.89 5.22
CA GLY A 4 -20.52 -44.96 4.53
C GLY A 4 -21.04 -43.55 4.39
N LEU A 5 -22.34 -43.33 4.32
CA LEU A 5 -22.95 -42.00 4.17
C LEU A 5 -22.97 -41.19 5.48
N GLN A 6 -23.12 -41.88 6.61
CA GLN A 6 -23.09 -41.18 7.92
C GLN A 6 -21.70 -40.67 8.32
N VAL A 7 -20.65 -41.36 7.91
CA VAL A 7 -19.27 -40.89 8.17
C VAL A 7 -18.93 -39.65 7.33
N TRP A 8 -19.48 -39.53 6.13
CA TRP A 8 -19.28 -38.34 5.27
C TRP A 8 -19.99 -37.08 5.80
N MET A 9 -21.16 -37.24 6.38
CA MET A 9 -21.89 -36.12 6.97
C MET A 9 -21.22 -35.56 8.24
N LEU A 10 -20.51 -36.40 9.00
CA LEU A 10 -19.81 -35.97 10.23
C LEU A 10 -18.50 -35.21 9.94
N ILE A 11 -17.89 -35.40 8.75
CA ILE A 11 -16.63 -34.72 8.36
C ILE A 11 -16.86 -33.29 7.93
N ILE A 12 -18.02 -32.96 7.43
CA ILE A 12 -18.35 -31.61 6.95
C ILE A 12 -18.66 -30.66 8.12
N ASP A 13 -19.07 -31.17 9.26
CA ASP A 13 -19.56 -30.34 10.37
C ASP A 13 -18.50 -29.98 11.42
N HIS A 14 -17.30 -30.56 11.41
CA HIS A 14 -16.34 -30.42 12.53
C HIS A 14 -14.87 -30.13 12.13
N GLY A 15 -14.56 -29.70 10.95
CA GLY A 15 -13.25 -29.10 10.58
C GLY A 15 -11.97 -29.88 10.98
N MET A 16 -12.00 -31.21 10.98
CA MET A 16 -10.88 -32.03 11.42
C MET A 16 -9.81 -32.22 10.32
N ASN A 17 -8.56 -31.98 10.67
CA ASN A 17 -7.39 -32.02 9.80
C ASN A 17 -7.05 -33.49 9.41
N TYR A 18 -6.71 -33.74 8.16
CA TYR A 18 -6.45 -35.04 7.51
C TYR A 18 -5.40 -35.91 8.22
N THR A 19 -4.47 -35.33 8.93
CA THR A 19 -3.42 -36.06 9.66
C THR A 19 -3.94 -36.84 10.88
N CYS A 20 -5.07 -36.48 11.43
CA CYS A 20 -5.70 -37.18 12.55
C CYS A 20 -6.49 -38.42 12.11
N LEU A 21 -7.04 -38.39 10.89
CA LEU A 21 -7.87 -39.49 10.35
C LEU A 21 -7.03 -40.73 10.01
N MET A 22 -5.83 -40.55 9.46
CA MET A 22 -4.93 -41.68 9.12
C MET A 22 -4.36 -42.39 10.35
N ARG A 23 -4.21 -41.71 11.48
CA ARG A 23 -3.78 -42.35 12.74
C ARG A 23 -4.89 -43.14 13.46
N ALA A 24 -6.15 -42.82 13.19
CA ALA A 24 -7.28 -43.55 13.76
C ALA A 24 -7.54 -44.87 12.99
N ILE A 25 -7.36 -44.87 11.68
CA ILE A 25 -7.60 -46.07 10.83
C ILE A 25 -6.52 -47.14 11.06
N LEU A 26 -5.30 -46.77 11.42
CA LEU A 26 -4.20 -47.71 11.70
C LEU A 26 -4.29 -48.38 13.07
N ARG A 27 -5.25 -48.06 13.93
CA ARG A 27 -5.44 -48.69 15.27
C ARG A 27 -6.63 -49.60 15.39
N LEU A 28 -7.40 -49.81 14.35
CA LEU A 28 -8.48 -50.81 14.33
C LEU A 28 -7.94 -52.14 13.87
N ASN A 29 -7.45 -52.94 14.84
CA ASN A 29 -7.13 -54.37 14.63
C ASN A 29 -8.46 -55.14 14.47
N LEU A 30 -8.87 -55.33 13.21
CA LEU A 30 -9.93 -56.27 12.89
C LEU A 30 -9.32 -57.62 12.66
N SER A 31 -9.49 -58.57 13.65
CA SER A 31 -9.25 -59.97 13.48
C SER A 31 -10.32 -60.55 12.55
N PHE A 32 -9.93 -60.95 11.37
CA PHE A 32 -10.77 -61.76 10.49
C PHE A 32 -10.34 -63.20 10.53
N SER A 33 -11.27 -64.11 10.84
CA SER A 33 -11.15 -65.54 10.74
C SER A 33 -11.07 -65.95 9.25
N SER A 34 -10.21 -66.92 9.01
CA SER A 34 -9.93 -67.53 7.70
C SER A 34 -11.18 -68.18 7.10
N GLU A 35 -11.62 -67.70 5.95
CA GLU A 35 -12.17 -68.45 4.81
C GLU A 35 -12.80 -67.46 3.81
N PHE A 36 -12.00 -66.96 2.84
CA PHE A 36 -12.56 -66.51 1.56
C PHE A 36 -11.45 -66.53 0.48
N THR A 37 -11.81 -67.19 -0.62
CA THR A 37 -11.02 -67.39 -1.85
C THR A 37 -10.52 -66.10 -2.47
N CYS A 38 -9.25 -66.10 -2.91
CA CYS A 38 -8.60 -65.02 -3.66
C CYS A 38 -9.33 -64.63 -4.94
N TRP A 39 -9.79 -63.36 -4.96
CA TRP A 39 -9.97 -62.60 -6.20
C TRP A 39 -8.97 -61.45 -6.19
N PRO A 40 -8.26 -61.19 -7.31
CA PRO A 40 -7.35 -60.06 -7.36
C PRO A 40 -8.12 -58.75 -7.39
N ILE A 41 -8.06 -57.96 -6.30
CA ILE A 41 -8.50 -56.57 -6.30
C ILE A 41 -7.49 -55.77 -7.08
N LEU A 42 -7.87 -55.43 -8.33
CA LEU A 42 -7.14 -54.44 -9.14
C LEU A 42 -7.31 -53.06 -8.47
N LEU A 43 -6.30 -52.62 -7.70
CA LEU A 43 -6.25 -51.25 -7.19
C LEU A 43 -6.03 -50.31 -8.38
N LEU A 44 -7.11 -49.78 -8.93
CA LEU A 44 -7.05 -48.58 -9.79
C LEU A 44 -6.58 -47.42 -8.93
N ILE A 45 -5.30 -47.13 -8.93
CA ILE A 45 -4.75 -45.85 -8.45
C ILE A 45 -5.20 -44.80 -9.49
N VAL A 46 -6.39 -44.23 -9.29
CA VAL A 46 -6.78 -43.01 -9.96
C VAL A 46 -5.86 -41.93 -9.37
N GLY A 47 -4.80 -41.62 -10.06
CA GLY A 47 -3.97 -40.46 -9.75
C GLY A 47 -4.86 -39.22 -9.79
N TRP A 48 -5.25 -38.77 -8.59
CA TRP A 48 -5.91 -37.49 -8.44
C TRP A 48 -4.81 -36.42 -8.69
N THR A 49 -4.69 -36.00 -9.93
CA THR A 49 -4.06 -34.72 -10.22
C THR A 49 -4.97 -33.67 -9.63
N GLY A 50 -4.66 -33.25 -8.40
CA GLY A 50 -5.29 -32.06 -7.81
C GLY A 50 -5.25 -30.93 -8.85
N PRO A 51 -6.22 -30.01 -8.83
CA PRO A 51 -6.16 -28.89 -9.75
C PRO A 51 -4.78 -28.26 -9.60
N ALA A 52 -3.99 -28.31 -10.67
CA ALA A 52 -2.80 -27.52 -10.77
C ALA A 52 -3.26 -26.09 -10.45
N THR A 53 -2.82 -25.54 -9.33
CA THR A 53 -3.01 -24.13 -9.04
C THR A 53 -2.38 -23.44 -10.24
N ALA A 54 -3.23 -22.93 -11.13
CA ALA A 54 -2.80 -22.16 -12.27
C ALA A 54 -2.00 -21.02 -11.65
N GLN A 55 -0.68 -21.08 -11.86
CA GLN A 55 0.22 -20.01 -11.50
C GLN A 55 -0.27 -18.82 -12.32
N THR A 56 -1.05 -17.94 -11.71
CA THR A 56 -1.46 -16.69 -12.33
C THR A 56 -0.18 -15.96 -12.66
N HIS A 57 0.22 -16.00 -13.92
CA HIS A 57 1.25 -15.11 -14.43
C HIS A 57 0.71 -13.71 -14.21
N VAL A 58 1.18 -13.03 -13.15
CA VAL A 58 0.89 -11.62 -12.93
C VAL A 58 1.30 -10.91 -14.21
N THR A 59 0.32 -10.38 -14.94
CA THR A 59 0.56 -9.66 -16.20
C THR A 59 1.54 -8.54 -15.89
N ARG A 60 2.59 -8.43 -16.69
CA ARG A 60 3.59 -7.38 -16.50
C ARG A 60 3.02 -6.07 -17.02
N HIS A 61 2.87 -5.10 -16.13
CA HIS A 61 2.66 -3.72 -16.53
C HIS A 61 3.88 -3.18 -17.31
N SER A 62 3.62 -2.25 -18.21
CA SER A 62 4.64 -1.65 -19.07
C SER A 62 4.62 -0.13 -19.00
N ALA A 63 5.63 0.51 -19.57
CA ALA A 63 5.70 1.96 -19.69
C ALA A 63 4.54 2.55 -20.52
N ASP A 64 3.91 1.75 -21.38
CA ASP A 64 2.78 2.19 -22.19
C ASP A 64 1.51 2.47 -21.36
N GLU A 65 1.44 1.93 -20.16
CA GLU A 65 0.34 2.10 -19.22
C GLU A 65 0.55 3.29 -18.25
N VAL A 66 1.64 4.03 -18.41
CA VAL A 66 2.04 5.12 -17.52
C VAL A 66 1.80 6.47 -18.19
N LEU A 67 1.08 7.36 -17.51
CA LEU A 67 0.99 8.78 -17.81
C LEU A 67 1.95 9.55 -16.90
N LEU A 68 2.92 10.23 -17.49
CA LEU A 68 3.83 11.14 -16.78
C LEU A 68 3.24 12.56 -16.78
N VAL A 69 3.07 13.15 -15.61
CA VAL A 69 2.55 14.50 -15.43
C VAL A 69 3.61 15.37 -14.75
N TYR A 70 3.95 16.47 -15.36
CA TYR A 70 4.95 17.40 -14.83
C TYR A 70 4.57 18.86 -15.02
N ASN A 71 5.08 19.70 -14.13
CA ASN A 71 4.85 21.14 -14.18
C ASN A 71 5.85 21.80 -15.14
N GLY A 72 5.36 22.33 -16.26
CA GLY A 72 6.19 23.02 -17.26
C GLY A 72 6.82 24.32 -16.75
N ASP A 73 6.27 24.91 -15.68
CA ASP A 73 6.77 26.13 -15.05
C ASP A 73 7.84 25.84 -13.98
N SER A 74 8.15 24.56 -13.72
CA SER A 74 9.20 24.10 -12.81
C SER A 74 10.35 23.44 -13.57
N ALA A 75 11.54 24.02 -13.46
CA ALA A 75 12.74 23.43 -14.04
C ALA A 75 13.08 22.07 -13.44
N VAL A 76 12.86 21.89 -12.12
CA VAL A 76 13.06 20.63 -11.39
C VAL A 76 12.09 19.57 -11.89
N SER A 77 10.81 19.91 -12.01
CA SER A 77 9.76 19.02 -12.50
C SER A 77 10.09 18.51 -13.91
N THR A 78 10.48 19.41 -14.79
CA THR A 78 10.86 19.10 -16.18
C THR A 78 12.10 18.19 -16.24
N ALA A 79 13.10 18.43 -15.39
CA ALA A 79 14.31 17.60 -15.34
C ALA A 79 14.01 16.17 -14.89
N ILE A 80 13.25 16.00 -13.81
CA ILE A 80 12.81 14.69 -13.30
C ILE A 80 11.98 13.95 -14.35
N ALA A 81 11.07 14.66 -15.04
CA ALA A 81 10.25 14.07 -16.08
C ALA A 81 11.09 13.52 -17.24
N LYS A 82 12.10 14.25 -17.69
CA LYS A 82 13.03 13.80 -18.73
C LYS A 82 13.83 12.59 -18.30
N ASP A 83 14.35 12.58 -17.06
CA ASP A 83 15.12 11.47 -16.51
C ASP A 83 14.25 10.20 -16.42
N TYR A 84 13.03 10.33 -15.87
CA TYR A 84 12.11 9.21 -15.76
C TYR A 84 11.71 8.64 -17.12
N ALA A 85 11.29 9.51 -18.05
CA ALA A 85 10.93 9.11 -19.41
C ALA A 85 12.07 8.34 -20.10
N ALA A 86 13.31 8.83 -19.99
CA ALA A 86 14.48 8.19 -20.58
C ALA A 86 14.78 6.83 -19.93
N LYS A 87 14.74 6.73 -18.60
CA LYS A 87 15.07 5.51 -17.85
C LYS A 87 14.01 4.42 -18.01
N ARG A 88 12.71 4.79 -18.06
CA ARG A 88 11.58 3.85 -18.13
C ARG A 88 11.02 3.63 -19.54
N GLY A 89 11.39 4.48 -20.49
CA GLY A 89 10.81 4.43 -21.84
C GLY A 89 9.36 4.94 -21.88
N VAL A 90 8.95 5.78 -20.93
CA VAL A 90 7.60 6.38 -20.92
C VAL A 90 7.51 7.44 -22.00
N THR A 91 6.51 7.32 -22.87
CA THR A 91 6.29 8.21 -24.03
C THR A 91 5.07 9.10 -23.89
N LYS A 92 4.16 8.75 -22.97
CA LYS A 92 2.92 9.48 -22.74
C LYS A 92 3.08 10.47 -21.62
N SER A 93 2.87 11.75 -21.89
CA SER A 93 2.99 12.79 -20.88
C SER A 93 1.98 13.92 -21.07
N VAL A 94 1.65 14.57 -19.95
CA VAL A 94 0.87 15.80 -19.89
C VAL A 94 1.71 16.85 -19.18
N VAL A 95 1.90 18.00 -19.85
CA VAL A 95 2.47 19.18 -19.22
C VAL A 95 1.36 19.98 -18.60
N ILE A 96 1.48 20.26 -17.31
CA ILE A 96 0.60 21.16 -16.58
C ILE A 96 1.33 22.46 -16.27
N HIS A 97 0.57 23.51 -15.96
CA HIS A 97 1.09 24.84 -15.60
C HIS A 97 0.46 25.28 -14.29
N CYS A 98 1.25 25.33 -13.22
CA CYS A 98 0.81 25.70 -11.89
C CYS A 98 1.97 26.30 -11.08
N ALA A 99 1.66 26.87 -9.91
CA ALA A 99 2.71 27.37 -9.01
C ALA A 99 3.70 26.24 -8.64
N ASP A 100 5.00 26.54 -8.76
CA ASP A 100 6.08 25.56 -8.53
C ASP A 100 6.22 25.23 -7.04
N SER A 101 5.79 24.05 -6.63
CA SER A 101 5.90 23.58 -5.24
C SER A 101 7.34 23.21 -4.83
N ALA A 102 8.27 23.10 -5.78
CA ALA A 102 9.67 22.82 -5.48
C ALA A 102 10.41 24.01 -4.85
N VAL A 103 9.85 25.21 -4.95
CA VAL A 103 10.52 26.44 -4.51
C VAL A 103 9.87 27.13 -3.30
N SER A 104 8.64 26.75 -2.94
CA SER A 104 7.93 27.41 -1.85
C SER A 104 6.88 26.49 -1.22
N ALA A 105 6.84 26.45 0.11
CA ALA A 105 5.83 25.71 0.87
C ALA A 105 4.39 26.25 0.60
N ALA A 106 4.24 27.54 0.29
CA ALA A 106 2.94 28.11 -0.08
C ALA A 106 2.39 27.50 -1.38
N ASN A 107 3.27 27.08 -2.29
CA ASN A 107 2.90 26.47 -3.56
C ASN A 107 2.62 24.96 -3.45
N GLU A 108 2.88 24.35 -2.30
CA GLU A 108 2.54 22.94 -2.04
C GLU A 108 1.01 22.74 -1.91
N THR A 109 0.25 23.82 -1.76
CA THR A 109 -1.20 23.78 -1.66
C THR A 109 -1.85 24.58 -2.80
N ILE A 110 -2.76 23.93 -3.54
CA ILE A 110 -3.51 24.52 -4.65
C ILE A 110 -5.00 24.65 -4.26
N SER A 111 -5.70 25.68 -4.79
CA SER A 111 -7.15 25.76 -4.62
C SER A 111 -7.86 24.65 -5.42
N LEU A 112 -9.08 24.27 -5.00
CA LEU A 112 -9.87 23.28 -5.77
C LEU A 112 -10.16 23.77 -7.20
N ALA A 113 -10.41 25.05 -7.39
CA ALA A 113 -10.67 25.64 -8.71
C ALA A 113 -9.43 25.54 -9.62
N ASP A 114 -8.25 25.88 -9.08
CA ASP A 114 -7.00 25.80 -9.83
C ASP A 114 -6.60 24.32 -10.06
N TYR A 115 -6.77 23.45 -9.06
CA TYR A 115 -6.58 22.01 -9.25
C TYR A 115 -7.42 21.49 -10.42
N THR A 116 -8.70 21.85 -10.44
CA THR A 116 -9.63 21.40 -11.49
C THR A 116 -9.20 21.90 -12.87
N SER A 117 -8.81 23.16 -12.99
CA SER A 117 -8.47 23.77 -14.27
C SER A 117 -7.04 23.48 -14.73
N GLN A 118 -6.06 23.52 -13.83
CA GLN A 118 -4.64 23.44 -14.16
C GLN A 118 -4.10 22.01 -14.14
N ILE A 119 -4.66 21.11 -13.33
CA ILE A 119 -4.18 19.73 -13.13
C ILE A 119 -5.18 18.71 -13.66
N ALA A 120 -6.34 18.59 -13.03
CA ALA A 120 -7.31 17.52 -13.35
C ALA A 120 -7.87 17.61 -14.76
N GLY A 121 -8.18 18.81 -15.24
CA GLY A 121 -8.75 19.05 -16.57
C GLY A 121 -7.85 18.57 -17.72
N PRO A 122 -6.60 19.02 -17.81
CA PRO A 122 -5.63 18.52 -18.80
C PRO A 122 -5.45 17.00 -18.74
N ILE A 123 -5.28 16.42 -17.53
CA ILE A 123 -5.11 14.98 -17.32
C ILE A 123 -6.36 14.22 -17.80
N SER A 124 -7.56 14.63 -17.37
CA SER A 124 -8.81 14.00 -17.79
C SER A 124 -9.02 14.04 -19.30
N THR A 125 -8.64 15.14 -19.94
CA THR A 125 -8.72 15.27 -21.40
C THR A 125 -7.81 14.26 -22.10
N PHE A 126 -6.61 14.05 -21.60
CA PHE A 126 -5.67 13.06 -22.12
C PHE A 126 -6.18 11.63 -21.90
N LEU A 127 -6.61 11.30 -20.69
CA LEU A 127 -7.03 9.96 -20.32
C LEU A 127 -8.24 9.45 -21.09
N LYS A 128 -9.16 10.33 -21.51
CA LYS A 128 -10.29 9.97 -22.38
C LYS A 128 -9.87 9.36 -23.73
N GLN A 129 -8.65 9.66 -24.18
CA GLN A 129 -8.11 9.15 -25.43
C GLN A 129 -7.14 7.98 -25.21
N HIS A 130 -6.82 7.67 -23.93
CA HIS A 130 -5.81 6.69 -23.55
C HIS A 130 -6.34 5.72 -22.47
N PRO A 131 -7.30 4.85 -22.82
CA PRO A 131 -7.93 3.91 -21.89
C PRO A 131 -6.97 2.82 -21.37
N GLU A 132 -5.79 2.69 -21.98
CA GLU A 132 -4.72 1.79 -21.56
C GLU A 132 -3.97 2.29 -20.32
N ILE A 133 -4.12 3.55 -19.93
CA ILE A 133 -3.41 4.11 -18.77
C ILE A 133 -3.96 3.52 -17.48
N ASN A 134 -3.06 2.99 -16.67
CA ASN A 134 -3.32 2.45 -15.34
C ASN A 134 -2.61 3.26 -14.24
N PHE A 135 -1.51 3.91 -14.57
CA PHE A 135 -0.64 4.61 -13.64
C PHE A 135 -0.47 6.07 -14.03
N ILE A 136 -0.51 6.96 -13.04
CA ILE A 136 -0.16 8.37 -13.19
C ILE A 136 1.06 8.65 -12.33
N VAL A 137 2.08 9.26 -12.89
CA VAL A 137 3.30 9.65 -12.17
C VAL A 137 3.40 11.16 -12.15
N LEU A 138 3.39 11.74 -10.94
CA LEU A 138 3.63 13.15 -10.71
C LEU A 138 5.12 13.38 -10.40
N THR A 139 5.62 14.57 -10.67
CA THR A 139 7.00 14.94 -10.33
C THR A 139 7.03 16.07 -9.30
N LYS A 140 8.14 16.19 -8.54
CA LYS A 140 8.40 17.35 -7.69
C LYS A 140 8.15 18.63 -8.47
N GLY A 141 7.54 19.64 -7.82
CA GLY A 141 7.11 20.87 -8.47
C GLY A 141 5.61 20.91 -8.82
N VAL A 142 4.91 19.77 -8.67
CA VAL A 142 3.45 19.69 -8.68
C VAL A 142 2.95 19.82 -7.25
N PRO A 143 1.93 20.67 -6.96
CA PRO A 143 1.34 20.79 -5.61
C PRO A 143 0.98 19.44 -4.99
N ILE A 144 1.01 19.36 -3.67
CA ILE A 144 0.75 18.11 -2.93
C ILE A 144 -0.64 18.07 -2.29
N ARG A 145 -1.26 19.24 -2.00
CA ARG A 145 -2.56 19.36 -1.33
C ARG A 145 -3.54 20.18 -2.13
N VAL A 146 -4.81 19.82 -2.03
CA VAL A 146 -5.94 20.59 -2.57
C VAL A 146 -6.69 21.24 -1.41
N ARG A 147 -6.93 22.54 -1.48
CA ARG A 147 -7.69 23.32 -0.48
C ARG A 147 -9.10 23.61 -0.98
N GLY A 148 -10.09 23.44 -0.10
CA GLY A 148 -11.47 23.83 -0.38
C GLY A 148 -12.29 22.81 -1.14
N GLY A 149 -11.88 21.54 -1.11
CA GLY A 149 -12.65 20.42 -1.66
C GLY A 149 -13.69 19.88 -0.69
N ALA A 150 -14.54 18.97 -1.19
CA ALA A 150 -15.47 18.20 -0.35
C ALA A 150 -14.81 16.95 0.26
N THR A 151 -13.57 16.66 -0.12
CA THR A 151 -12.74 15.55 0.35
C THR A 151 -11.59 16.09 1.19
N GLY A 152 -10.98 15.24 2.02
CA GLY A 152 -9.98 15.63 2.98
C GLY A 152 -10.57 15.89 4.38
N SER A 153 -9.71 15.98 5.40
CA SER A 153 -10.14 16.22 6.77
C SER A 153 -10.62 17.65 6.99
N HIS A 154 -11.63 17.78 7.81
CA HIS A 154 -12.19 19.08 8.23
C HIS A 154 -12.56 19.00 9.70
N ASP A 155 -12.07 19.93 10.51
CA ASP A 155 -12.50 20.09 11.89
C ASP A 155 -13.83 20.88 11.91
N GLU A 156 -14.89 20.26 12.41
CA GLU A 156 -16.22 20.87 12.50
C GLU A 156 -16.24 22.10 13.45
N ASN A 157 -15.25 22.22 14.31
CA ASN A 157 -15.10 23.40 15.18
C ASN A 157 -14.42 24.59 14.46
N LEU A 158 -13.85 24.36 13.28
CA LEU A 158 -13.33 25.43 12.44
C LEU A 158 -14.42 26.04 11.57
N PRO A 159 -14.27 27.30 11.14
CA PRO A 159 -15.19 27.91 10.19
C PRO A 159 -15.33 27.03 8.94
N ALA A 160 -16.51 27.05 8.32
CA ALA A 160 -16.74 26.35 7.03
C ALA A 160 -15.77 26.76 5.91
N SER A 161 -15.07 27.88 6.09
CA SER A 161 -13.97 28.35 5.23
C SER A 161 -12.62 27.70 5.53
N ALA A 162 -12.50 26.89 6.58
CA ALA A 162 -11.24 26.18 6.86
C ALA A 162 -10.95 25.18 5.74
N PRO A 163 -9.68 25.09 5.33
CA PRO A 163 -9.32 24.26 4.19
C PRO A 163 -9.50 22.77 4.50
N LEU A 164 -10.06 22.05 3.53
CA LEU A 164 -9.96 20.60 3.44
C LEU A 164 -8.66 20.29 2.68
N ASN A 165 -7.87 19.33 3.17
CA ASN A 165 -6.49 19.12 2.72
C ASN A 165 -6.29 17.73 2.10
N ALA A 166 -7.16 17.32 1.19
CA ALA A 166 -6.91 16.11 0.41
C ALA A 166 -5.60 16.21 -0.39
N SER A 167 -4.93 15.10 -0.63
CA SER A 167 -3.77 15.11 -1.52
C SER A 167 -4.19 15.23 -2.99
N VAL A 168 -3.38 15.93 -3.78
CA VAL A 168 -3.54 15.98 -5.24
C VAL A 168 -3.50 14.57 -5.84
N ASP A 169 -2.61 13.75 -5.35
CA ASP A 169 -2.39 12.37 -5.79
C ASP A 169 -3.64 11.51 -5.57
N SER A 170 -4.20 11.57 -4.36
CA SER A 170 -5.37 10.76 -4.00
C SER A 170 -6.64 11.24 -4.71
N TYR A 171 -6.76 12.55 -4.98
CA TYR A 171 -7.82 13.09 -5.82
C TYR A 171 -7.76 12.58 -7.26
N LEU A 172 -6.55 12.53 -7.84
CA LEU A 172 -6.34 11.98 -9.17
C LEU A 172 -6.62 10.47 -9.19
N ALA A 173 -6.30 9.75 -8.10
CA ALA A 173 -6.60 8.33 -7.99
C ALA A 173 -8.10 8.03 -8.06
N ALA A 174 -8.95 8.91 -7.56
CA ALA A 174 -10.40 8.77 -7.54
C ALA A 174 -11.12 9.57 -8.63
N MET A 175 -10.42 10.16 -9.61
CA MET A 175 -10.96 11.20 -10.51
C MET A 175 -12.14 10.78 -11.38
N ASP A 176 -12.36 9.50 -11.59
CA ASP A 176 -13.49 8.93 -12.34
C ASP A 176 -14.43 8.08 -11.47
N TYR A 177 -14.24 8.11 -10.15
CA TYR A 177 -15.19 7.48 -9.23
C TYR A 177 -16.49 8.29 -9.20
N PRO A 178 -17.66 7.61 -9.16
CA PRO A 178 -18.92 8.29 -9.07
C PRO A 178 -18.98 9.21 -7.84
N ALA A 179 -19.47 10.41 -8.01
CA ALA A 179 -19.60 11.39 -6.92
C ALA A 179 -20.56 10.89 -5.82
N MET A 180 -20.45 11.47 -4.65
CA MET A 180 -21.35 11.14 -3.52
C MET A 180 -22.82 11.33 -3.94
N GLY A 181 -23.64 10.32 -3.66
CA GLY A 181 -25.05 10.28 -4.03
C GLY A 181 -25.34 9.78 -5.45
N GLU A 182 -24.35 9.60 -6.29
CA GLU A 182 -24.51 8.96 -7.60
C GLU A 182 -24.61 7.44 -7.49
N LYS A 183 -25.26 6.83 -8.48
CA LYS A 183 -25.40 5.36 -8.54
C LYS A 183 -24.02 4.70 -8.66
N GLY A 184 -23.73 3.78 -7.75
CA GLY A 184 -22.46 3.06 -7.72
C GLY A 184 -21.33 3.80 -7.03
N SER A 185 -21.62 4.95 -6.39
CA SER A 185 -20.63 5.66 -5.57
C SER A 185 -20.18 4.81 -4.39
N SER A 186 -18.86 4.78 -4.17
CA SER A 186 -18.22 4.24 -2.96
C SER A 186 -17.77 5.35 -2.00
N ALA A 187 -18.29 6.58 -2.19
CA ALA A 187 -17.99 7.71 -1.32
C ALA A 187 -18.47 7.46 0.11
N VAL A 188 -17.61 7.78 1.08
CA VAL A 188 -17.87 7.62 2.50
C VAL A 188 -17.47 8.88 3.25
N LYS A 189 -18.23 9.22 4.30
CA LYS A 189 -17.81 10.22 5.27
C LYS A 189 -16.79 9.58 6.21
N ILE A 190 -15.65 10.21 6.36
CA ILE A 190 -14.59 9.81 7.29
C ILE A 190 -14.60 10.86 8.41
N SER A 191 -14.68 10.41 9.67
CA SER A 191 -14.74 11.31 10.83
C SER A 191 -13.94 10.74 12.00
N ILE A 192 -13.35 11.65 12.78
CA ILE A 192 -12.66 11.33 14.03
C ILE A 192 -13.67 11.44 15.16
N HIS A 193 -13.94 10.31 15.83
CA HIS A 193 -14.84 10.30 16.97
C HIS A 193 -14.32 11.24 18.08
N GLY A 194 -15.10 12.21 18.45
CA GLY A 194 -14.79 13.15 19.54
C GLY A 194 -13.92 14.35 19.18
N SER A 195 -13.36 14.43 17.97
CA SER A 195 -12.53 15.57 17.54
C SER A 195 -13.30 16.64 16.74
N GLY A 196 -14.47 16.31 16.20
CA GLY A 196 -15.18 17.16 15.25
C GLY A 196 -14.57 17.18 13.83
N ALA A 197 -13.41 16.56 13.63
CA ALA A 197 -12.81 16.47 12.30
C ALA A 197 -13.57 15.46 11.44
N SER A 198 -13.84 15.83 10.20
CA SER A 198 -14.48 14.94 9.23
C SER A 198 -14.19 15.37 7.80
N GLY A 199 -14.35 14.45 6.88
CA GLY A 199 -14.21 14.71 5.46
C GLY A 199 -14.83 13.59 4.64
N PHE A 200 -14.59 13.60 3.33
CA PHE A 200 -15.11 12.61 2.42
C PHE A 200 -13.98 12.02 1.58
N GLY A 201 -14.00 10.71 1.42
CA GLY A 201 -13.18 9.96 0.51
C GLY A 201 -14.00 8.85 -0.16
N TRP A 202 -13.37 8.02 -0.93
CA TRP A 202 -13.99 6.84 -1.54
C TRP A 202 -13.33 5.58 -1.04
N LEU A 203 -14.13 4.52 -0.85
CA LEU A 203 -13.58 3.17 -0.69
C LEU A 203 -12.81 2.83 -1.95
N ASN A 204 -11.55 2.48 -1.77
CA ASN A 204 -10.69 2.06 -2.87
C ASN A 204 -11.16 0.71 -3.44
N HIS A 205 -11.55 0.67 -4.69
CA HIS A 205 -12.02 -0.56 -5.34
C HIS A 205 -10.89 -1.60 -5.50
N TYR A 206 -9.64 -1.18 -5.41
CA TYR A 206 -8.48 -2.07 -5.43
C TYR A 206 -8.04 -2.56 -4.03
N TRP A 207 -8.71 -2.11 -2.96
CA TRP A 207 -8.44 -2.56 -1.59
C TRP A 207 -8.47 -4.08 -1.47
N LYS A 208 -7.39 -4.67 -0.93
CA LYS A 208 -7.17 -6.13 -0.77
C LYS A 208 -7.13 -6.94 -2.07
N ALA A 209 -7.14 -6.30 -3.24
CA ALA A 209 -7.05 -7.05 -4.49
C ALA A 209 -5.77 -7.88 -4.55
N ASP A 210 -5.88 -9.09 -5.09
CA ASP A 210 -4.81 -10.07 -5.26
C ASP A 210 -4.56 -10.41 -6.75
N VAL A 211 -5.03 -9.54 -7.61
CA VAL A 211 -4.87 -9.59 -9.08
C VAL A 211 -4.28 -8.27 -9.56
N PRO A 212 -3.60 -8.24 -10.72
CA PRO A 212 -3.07 -7.01 -11.28
C PRO A 212 -4.13 -5.93 -11.45
N PHE A 213 -3.72 -4.69 -11.23
CA PHE A 213 -4.59 -3.54 -11.42
C PHE A 213 -4.93 -3.35 -12.89
N SER A 214 -6.14 -2.91 -13.15
CA SER A 214 -6.56 -2.40 -14.45
C SER A 214 -7.64 -1.34 -14.22
N HIS A 215 -7.42 -0.16 -14.78
CA HIS A 215 -8.42 0.91 -14.79
C HIS A 215 -9.79 0.42 -15.28
N ALA A 216 -9.80 -0.34 -16.37
CA ALA A 216 -11.04 -0.90 -16.92
C ALA A 216 -11.82 -1.80 -15.94
N LYS A 217 -11.13 -2.45 -14.99
CA LYS A 217 -11.74 -3.35 -14.01
C LYS A 217 -12.14 -2.64 -12.72
N PHE A 218 -11.28 -1.77 -12.22
CA PHE A 218 -11.43 -1.19 -10.88
C PHE A 218 -11.90 0.27 -10.91
N GLY A 219 -11.76 0.96 -12.05
CA GLY A 219 -11.86 2.41 -12.12
C GLY A 219 -10.72 3.10 -11.41
N GLY A 220 -10.63 4.41 -11.50
CA GLY A 220 -9.56 5.20 -10.91
C GLY A 220 -8.18 4.87 -11.49
N TYR A 221 -7.16 5.42 -10.86
CA TYR A 221 -5.77 5.26 -11.32
C TYR A 221 -4.84 5.00 -10.13
N LEU A 222 -3.75 4.29 -10.33
CA LEU A 222 -2.69 4.18 -9.34
C LEU A 222 -1.74 5.36 -9.52
N VAL A 223 -1.80 6.33 -8.61
CA VAL A 223 -1.02 7.55 -8.68
C VAL A 223 0.19 7.44 -7.78
N THR A 224 1.37 7.76 -8.31
CA THR A 224 2.60 7.87 -7.52
C THR A 224 3.31 9.17 -7.82
N ARG A 225 4.25 9.54 -6.95
CA ARG A 225 5.01 10.77 -7.06
C ARG A 225 6.51 10.47 -7.02
N LEU A 226 7.28 11.15 -7.88
CA LEU A 226 8.73 11.22 -7.81
C LEU A 226 9.11 12.54 -7.14
N ASP A 227 9.30 12.47 -5.82
CA ASP A 227 9.57 13.64 -4.99
C ASP A 227 10.59 13.31 -3.89
N GLY A 228 11.07 14.32 -3.20
CA GLY A 228 12.07 14.25 -2.14
C GLY A 228 12.51 15.66 -1.79
N TYR A 229 13.50 15.85 -0.94
CA TYR A 229 14.03 17.18 -0.65
C TYR A 229 14.65 17.86 -1.88
N THR A 230 15.29 17.08 -2.73
CA THR A 230 16.01 17.55 -3.89
C THR A 230 15.57 16.84 -5.18
N GLN A 231 15.94 17.42 -6.34
CA GLN A 231 15.83 16.75 -7.63
C GLN A 231 16.55 15.38 -7.62
N ALA A 232 17.73 15.33 -7.02
CA ALA A 232 18.53 14.10 -6.95
C ALA A 232 17.83 12.99 -6.15
N ASP A 233 17.11 13.31 -5.08
CA ASP A 233 16.34 12.34 -4.31
C ASP A 233 15.22 11.71 -5.17
N ALA A 234 14.50 12.55 -5.92
CA ALA A 234 13.43 12.10 -6.81
C ALA A 234 13.96 11.20 -7.95
N GLU A 235 15.08 11.60 -8.61
CA GLU A 235 15.72 10.80 -9.65
C GLU A 235 16.31 9.49 -9.11
N ALA A 236 16.75 9.48 -7.84
CA ALA A 236 17.28 8.31 -7.18
C ALA A 236 16.21 7.24 -6.91
N LEU A 237 14.94 7.60 -6.71
CA LEU A 237 13.82 6.65 -6.60
C LEU A 237 13.77 5.70 -7.80
N VAL A 238 13.87 6.27 -9.00
CA VAL A 238 13.86 5.51 -10.26
C VAL A 238 15.12 4.63 -10.39
N THR A 239 16.28 5.19 -10.07
CA THR A 239 17.54 4.46 -10.12
C THR A 239 17.54 3.26 -9.18
N ARG A 240 17.03 3.42 -7.96
CA ARG A 240 16.90 2.35 -6.97
C ARG A 240 15.88 1.29 -7.41
N ALA A 241 14.77 1.71 -8.02
CA ALA A 241 13.77 0.79 -8.57
C ALA A 241 14.38 -0.11 -9.66
N LEU A 242 15.08 0.47 -10.62
CA LEU A 242 15.75 -0.28 -11.69
C LEU A 242 16.84 -1.21 -11.14
N ALA A 243 17.61 -0.75 -10.15
CA ALA A 243 18.62 -1.58 -9.49
C ALA A 243 17.98 -2.81 -8.80
N ALA A 244 16.85 -2.63 -8.12
CA ALA A 244 16.10 -3.72 -7.49
C ALA A 244 15.53 -4.71 -8.51
N GLU A 245 15.08 -4.22 -9.66
CA GLU A 245 14.58 -5.06 -10.75
C GLU A 245 15.67 -5.89 -11.41
N ALA A 246 16.90 -5.38 -11.44
CA ALA A 246 18.08 -6.10 -11.95
C ALA A 246 18.67 -7.09 -10.93
N ALA A 247 18.51 -6.84 -9.64
CA ALA A 247 19.11 -7.63 -8.57
C ALA A 247 18.41 -8.99 -8.41
N LYS A 248 19.16 -10.09 -8.54
CA LYS A 248 18.62 -11.45 -8.36
C LYS A 248 18.55 -11.89 -6.90
N THR A 249 19.34 -11.27 -6.04
CA THR A 249 19.45 -11.59 -4.61
C THR A 249 19.51 -10.30 -3.80
N THR A 250 19.17 -10.39 -2.53
CA THR A 250 19.30 -9.31 -1.56
C THR A 250 19.73 -9.85 -0.21
N SER A 251 20.48 -9.07 0.55
CA SER A 251 20.89 -9.36 1.93
C SER A 251 20.15 -8.50 2.95
N GLY A 252 19.26 -7.62 2.50
CA GLY A 252 18.52 -6.74 3.38
C GLY A 252 17.47 -7.44 4.25
N GLU A 253 16.94 -6.72 5.21
CA GLU A 253 15.90 -7.17 6.12
C GLU A 253 14.71 -6.22 6.18
N VAL A 254 13.58 -6.70 6.67
CA VAL A 254 12.39 -5.88 6.95
C VAL A 254 12.36 -5.58 8.44
N LEU A 255 12.21 -4.32 8.80
CA LEU A 255 12.02 -3.85 10.18
C LEU A 255 10.55 -3.50 10.39
N LEU A 256 9.94 -4.13 11.38
CA LEU A 256 8.59 -3.87 11.85
C LEU A 256 8.70 -3.39 13.30
N ASP A 257 8.54 -2.10 13.52
CA ASP A 257 8.77 -1.42 14.79
C ASP A 257 7.43 -1.20 15.51
N ILE A 258 7.14 -2.07 16.46
CA ILE A 258 5.90 -2.12 17.23
C ILE A 258 6.01 -1.22 18.45
N GLN A 259 5.00 -0.35 18.66
CA GLN A 259 4.89 0.44 19.88
C GLN A 259 4.15 -0.35 20.99
N PRO A 260 4.85 -0.84 22.04
CA PRO A 260 4.25 -1.74 23.04
C PRO A 260 3.15 -1.13 23.89
N ILE A 261 3.06 0.19 24.00
CA ILE A 261 2.00 0.86 24.76
C ILE A 261 0.62 0.64 24.12
N PHE A 262 0.57 0.41 22.82
CA PHE A 262 -0.67 0.10 22.10
C PHE A 262 -0.94 -1.39 22.17
N LYS A 263 -1.81 -1.80 23.06
CA LYS A 263 -2.12 -3.21 23.31
C LYS A 263 -2.67 -3.86 22.03
N PHE A 264 -2.18 -5.07 21.76
CA PHE A 264 -2.65 -5.87 20.63
C PHE A 264 -4.15 -6.15 20.68
N LYS A 265 -4.79 -6.05 19.52
CA LYS A 265 -6.15 -6.49 19.29
C LYS A 265 -6.17 -7.79 18.51
N SER A 266 -7.28 -8.49 18.57
CA SER A 266 -7.49 -9.75 17.83
C SER A 266 -7.67 -9.54 16.33
N THR A 267 -7.96 -8.30 15.90
CA THR A 267 -8.15 -7.93 14.49
C THR A 267 -7.08 -6.93 14.06
N ASP A 268 -6.50 -7.17 12.89
CA ASP A 268 -5.60 -6.24 12.24
C ASP A 268 -6.36 -5.07 11.58
N VAL A 269 -5.62 -4.03 11.15
CA VAL A 269 -6.21 -2.86 10.45
C VAL A 269 -7.02 -3.26 9.22
N ALA A 270 -6.55 -4.27 8.49
CA ALA A 270 -7.24 -4.76 7.30
C ALA A 270 -8.55 -5.50 7.63
N GLY A 271 -8.68 -6.03 8.84
CA GLY A 271 -9.87 -6.70 9.36
C GLY A 271 -10.90 -5.77 10.01
N GLN A 272 -10.53 -4.52 10.29
CA GLN A 272 -11.44 -3.56 10.91
C GLN A 272 -12.67 -3.30 10.01
N PRO A 273 -13.90 -3.45 10.53
CA PRO A 273 -15.07 -3.03 9.77
C PRO A 273 -15.02 -1.51 9.57
N LEU A 274 -15.40 -1.06 8.39
CA LEU A 274 -15.79 0.33 8.23
C LEU A 274 -17.08 0.55 9.02
N ASP A 275 -17.04 1.44 9.99
CA ASP A 275 -18.25 2.05 10.43
C ASP A 275 -18.82 2.84 9.23
N VAL A 276 -20.02 2.47 8.80
CA VAL A 276 -20.73 3.13 7.69
C VAL A 276 -20.98 4.62 7.93
N THR A 277 -20.82 5.10 9.16
CA THR A 277 -20.85 6.50 9.54
C THR A 277 -19.48 7.18 9.41
N GLY A 278 -18.44 6.41 9.07
CA GLY A 278 -17.07 6.90 8.99
C GLY A 278 -16.45 7.19 10.36
N ASN A 279 -17.06 6.74 11.45
CA ASN A 279 -16.46 6.89 12.78
C ASN A 279 -15.22 6.01 12.87
N ILE A 280 -14.15 6.61 13.38
CA ILE A 280 -12.95 5.89 13.69
C ILE A 280 -13.16 5.16 15.00
N PRO A 281 -12.65 3.95 15.06
CA PRO A 281 -12.49 3.27 16.33
C PRO A 281 -11.76 4.18 17.32
N ASP A 282 -12.12 4.09 18.57
CA ASP A 282 -11.46 4.82 19.66
C ASP A 282 -9.94 4.49 19.73
N GLU A 283 -9.19 5.23 20.54
CA GLU A 283 -7.75 5.02 20.75
C GLU A 283 -7.37 3.56 21.08
N SER A 284 -8.33 2.77 21.56
CA SER A 284 -8.15 1.35 21.82
C SER A 284 -7.78 0.54 20.57
N ASP A 285 -8.00 1.06 19.38
CA ASP A 285 -7.73 0.36 18.11
C ASP A 285 -6.32 0.59 17.53
N TYR A 286 -5.49 1.44 18.11
CA TYR A 286 -4.08 1.59 17.71
C TYR A 286 -3.32 0.25 17.77
N GLY A 287 -3.66 -0.63 18.70
CA GLY A 287 -3.14 -2.00 18.75
C GLY A 287 -3.46 -2.85 17.53
N SER A 288 -4.43 -2.48 16.70
CA SER A 288 -4.75 -3.20 15.46
C SER A 288 -3.66 -3.05 14.41
N TRP A 289 -2.96 -1.90 14.36
CA TRP A 289 -1.85 -1.71 13.45
C TRP A 289 -0.60 -2.47 13.92
N ASN A 290 -0.34 -2.54 15.24
CA ASN A 290 0.64 -3.45 15.81
C ASN A 290 0.34 -4.91 15.44
N ALA A 291 -0.91 -5.35 15.55
CA ALA A 291 -1.32 -6.70 15.18
C ALA A 291 -1.09 -6.98 13.67
N ASP A 292 -1.30 -5.99 12.83
CA ASP A 292 -1.05 -6.12 11.39
C ASP A 292 0.46 -6.20 11.06
N MET A 293 1.31 -5.48 11.80
CA MET A 293 2.77 -5.64 11.71
C MET A 293 3.22 -7.05 12.14
N VAL A 294 2.65 -7.61 13.22
CA VAL A 294 2.94 -9.00 13.60
C VAL A 294 2.56 -9.97 12.48
N LYS A 295 1.37 -9.80 11.91
CA LYS A 295 0.90 -10.61 10.77
C LYS A 295 1.83 -10.48 9.55
N ALA A 296 2.32 -9.27 9.27
CA ALA A 296 3.33 -9.06 8.24
C ALA A 296 4.62 -9.82 8.55
N GLY A 297 5.08 -9.78 9.80
CA GLY A 297 6.26 -10.51 10.26
C GLY A 297 6.14 -12.00 10.08
N ASP A 298 5.01 -12.60 10.51
CA ASP A 298 4.75 -14.03 10.35
C ASP A 298 4.78 -14.45 8.87
N LEU A 299 4.09 -13.71 8.01
CA LEU A 299 4.08 -13.94 6.56
C LEU A 299 5.48 -13.84 5.94
N LEU A 300 6.27 -12.86 6.32
CA LEU A 300 7.62 -12.67 5.81
C LEU A 300 8.56 -13.78 6.27
N MET A 301 8.45 -14.23 7.51
CA MET A 301 9.21 -15.35 8.05
C MET A 301 8.85 -16.67 7.32
N GLU A 302 7.58 -16.93 7.05
CA GLU A 302 7.14 -18.07 6.23
C GLU A 302 7.77 -18.04 4.82
N ARG A 303 7.89 -16.85 4.24
CA ARG A 303 8.54 -16.62 2.95
C ARG A 303 10.08 -16.59 3.04
N LYS A 304 10.65 -16.87 4.20
CA LYS A 304 12.10 -16.83 4.46
C LYS A 304 12.74 -15.46 4.17
N VAL A 305 11.97 -14.40 4.34
CA VAL A 305 12.48 -13.03 4.32
C VAL A 305 13.06 -12.72 5.70
N ARG A 306 14.29 -12.21 5.73
CA ARG A 306 14.87 -11.74 6.99
C ARG A 306 14.04 -10.60 7.53
N THR A 307 13.53 -10.74 8.75
CA THR A 307 12.60 -9.80 9.35
C THR A 307 12.95 -9.61 10.82
N GLU A 308 13.08 -8.37 11.22
CA GLU A 308 13.14 -7.94 12.63
C GLU A 308 11.76 -7.43 13.02
N LEU A 309 11.18 -8.02 14.04
CA LEU A 309 9.96 -7.55 14.68
C LEU A 309 10.37 -6.95 16.03
N ASP A 310 10.65 -5.65 16.03
CA ASP A 310 11.03 -4.94 17.25
C ASP A 310 9.82 -4.75 18.17
N ARG A 311 10.01 -5.01 19.47
CA ARG A 311 8.98 -4.92 20.52
C ARG A 311 9.50 -4.18 21.73
N ASP A 312 10.66 -3.58 21.64
CA ASP A 312 11.26 -2.83 22.73
C ASP A 312 10.54 -1.48 22.89
N GLU A 313 10.61 -0.91 24.09
CA GLU A 313 10.07 0.43 24.34
C GLU A 313 10.96 1.54 23.74
N ALA A 314 12.23 1.25 23.47
CA ALA A 314 13.14 2.20 22.87
C ALA A 314 12.88 2.30 21.36
N PHE A 315 12.79 3.53 20.86
CA PHE A 315 12.64 3.75 19.41
C PHE A 315 13.86 3.19 18.65
N VAL A 316 13.62 2.34 17.69
CA VAL A 316 14.66 1.62 16.97
C VAL A 316 15.36 2.50 15.92
N GLY A 317 16.69 2.45 15.90
CA GLY A 317 17.56 3.12 14.93
C GLY A 317 18.77 2.27 14.59
N GLU A 318 19.75 2.86 13.91
CA GLU A 318 21.03 2.23 13.55
C GLU A 318 20.85 0.90 12.81
N ARG A 319 19.83 0.82 11.94
CA ARG A 319 19.59 -0.30 11.05
C ARG A 319 19.97 0.09 9.61
N ALA A 320 20.73 -0.77 8.98
CA ALA A 320 21.22 -0.53 7.63
C ALA A 320 20.69 -1.58 6.64
N ASN A 321 20.63 -1.17 5.37
CA ASN A 321 20.27 -2.06 4.27
C ASN A 321 18.85 -2.66 4.42
N LEU A 322 17.91 -1.86 4.93
CA LEU A 322 16.52 -2.27 5.12
C LEU A 322 15.83 -2.49 3.76
N LEU A 323 14.96 -3.50 3.67
CA LEU A 323 14.07 -3.80 2.54
C LEU A 323 12.62 -3.42 2.79
N GLY A 324 12.28 -3.17 4.02
CA GLY A 324 10.97 -2.71 4.46
C GLY A 324 11.07 -2.02 5.81
N TYR A 325 10.23 -1.02 6.01
CA TYR A 325 10.15 -0.30 7.28
C TYR A 325 8.72 0.12 7.55
N PHE A 326 8.14 -0.40 8.64
CA PHE A 326 6.83 0.02 9.15
C PHE A 326 6.97 0.33 10.63
N SER A 327 6.57 1.54 11.03
CA SER A 327 6.80 2.08 12.37
C SER A 327 5.78 3.13 12.74
N TRP A 328 5.64 3.38 14.03
CA TRP A 328 4.88 4.52 14.53
C TRP A 328 5.57 5.87 14.30
N GLY A 329 6.83 5.90 13.88
CA GLY A 329 7.58 7.13 13.64
C GLY A 329 7.48 8.08 14.82
N SER A 330 7.24 9.37 14.57
CA SER A 330 7.12 10.37 15.64
C SER A 330 5.84 10.25 16.51
N ASN A 331 4.95 9.31 16.25
CA ASN A 331 3.85 8.94 17.13
C ASN A 331 4.29 7.89 18.18
N ASP A 332 5.51 7.37 18.08
CA ASP A 332 6.12 6.61 19.16
C ASP A 332 6.49 7.52 20.32
N ALA A 333 6.11 7.14 21.56
CA ALA A 333 6.39 7.91 22.77
C ALA A 333 7.89 8.08 23.07
N LYS A 334 8.74 7.24 22.47
CA LYS A 334 10.21 7.26 22.60
C LYS A 334 10.90 7.69 21.32
N TYR A 335 10.18 8.27 20.39
CA TYR A 335 10.73 8.73 19.11
C TYR A 335 12.05 9.49 19.31
N SER A 336 12.99 9.17 18.46
CA SER A 336 14.29 9.84 18.38
C SER A 336 14.59 10.19 16.92
N GLU A 337 14.62 11.47 16.60
CA GLU A 337 14.98 11.97 15.28
C GLU A 337 16.34 11.38 14.81
N LYS A 338 17.34 11.40 15.72
CA LYS A 338 18.65 10.80 15.44
C LYS A 338 18.57 9.32 15.09
N ALA A 339 17.72 8.55 15.77
CA ALA A 339 17.52 7.14 15.48
C ALA A 339 16.80 6.95 14.13
N TYR A 340 15.77 7.74 13.87
CA TYR A 340 15.05 7.73 12.58
C TYR A 340 15.97 8.07 11.40
N GLU A 341 16.81 9.09 11.55
CA GLU A 341 17.77 9.50 10.52
C GLU A 341 18.97 8.55 10.36
N SER A 342 19.18 7.63 11.30
CA SER A 342 20.26 6.64 11.19
C SER A 342 19.90 5.42 10.35
N LEU A 343 18.64 5.29 9.94
CA LEU A 343 18.17 4.19 9.09
C LEU A 343 18.68 4.35 7.66
N THR A 344 19.08 3.25 7.03
CA THR A 344 19.43 3.25 5.60
C THR A 344 18.79 2.06 4.88
N PHE A 345 18.54 2.24 3.57
CA PHE A 345 17.70 1.34 2.80
C PHE A 345 18.42 0.74 1.60
N ALA A 346 18.09 -0.51 1.31
CA ALA A 346 18.51 -1.18 0.10
C ALA A 346 17.62 -0.82 -1.11
N PRO A 347 18.13 -0.90 -2.34
CA PRO A 347 17.29 -0.81 -3.52
C PRO A 347 16.11 -1.79 -3.49
N GLY A 348 14.90 -1.27 -3.74
CA GLY A 348 13.67 -2.03 -3.64
C GLY A 348 12.97 -1.98 -2.28
N ALA A 349 13.49 -1.23 -1.32
CA ALA A 349 12.85 -1.04 -0.03
C ALA A 349 11.53 -0.27 -0.14
N ILE A 350 10.52 -0.71 0.63
CA ILE A 350 9.26 0.03 0.80
C ILE A 350 8.94 0.25 2.28
N GLY A 351 8.13 1.27 2.58
CA GLY A 351 7.74 1.53 3.97
C GLY A 351 6.54 2.45 4.12
N ASP A 352 6.07 2.55 5.36
CA ASP A 352 5.05 3.49 5.81
C ASP A 352 5.26 3.78 7.30
N THR A 353 4.83 4.94 7.75
CA THR A 353 4.80 5.28 9.18
C THR A 353 3.41 5.73 9.58
N ALA A 354 2.95 5.30 10.76
CA ALA A 354 1.68 5.74 11.32
C ALA A 354 1.81 7.18 11.87
N VAL A 355 2.08 8.11 10.96
CA VAL A 355 2.31 9.53 11.26
C VAL A 355 1.42 10.38 10.37
N SER A 356 0.54 11.16 10.99
CA SER A 356 -0.55 11.89 10.33
C SER A 356 -0.07 12.86 9.24
N THR A 357 1.00 13.62 9.50
CA THR A 357 1.48 14.65 8.57
C THR A 357 2.85 14.32 7.98
N SER A 358 3.11 13.03 7.78
CA SER A 358 4.43 12.54 7.31
C SER A 358 4.81 13.02 5.90
N ALA A 359 3.84 13.45 5.09
CA ALA A 359 4.04 14.05 3.77
C ALA A 359 3.51 15.50 3.69
N ARG A 360 3.51 16.21 4.82
CA ARG A 360 3.04 17.62 4.84
C ARG A 360 3.87 18.55 3.97
N THR A 361 5.11 18.19 3.69
CA THR A 361 6.01 18.95 2.82
C THR A 361 7.11 18.06 2.24
N PHE A 362 7.59 18.42 1.05
CA PHE A 362 8.80 17.89 0.44
C PHE A 362 9.93 18.94 0.35
N LEU A 363 9.81 20.01 1.14
CA LEU A 363 10.86 21.00 1.30
C LEU A 363 11.55 20.81 2.66
N PRO A 364 12.83 21.17 2.77
CA PRO A 364 13.52 21.17 4.05
C PRO A 364 12.77 21.99 5.10
N THR A 365 12.53 21.40 6.26
CA THR A 365 11.82 22.03 7.37
C THR A 365 12.40 21.56 8.68
N THR A 366 12.06 22.23 9.76
CA THR A 366 12.46 21.87 11.13
C THR A 366 11.25 21.74 12.03
N GLY A 367 11.28 20.74 12.90
CA GLY A 367 10.20 20.46 13.85
C GLY A 367 8.95 19.85 13.21
N GLY A 368 7.96 19.58 14.04
CA GLY A 368 6.75 18.84 13.65
C GLY A 368 6.97 17.32 13.69
N GLN A 369 6.05 16.59 13.10
CA GLN A 369 6.13 15.13 13.00
C GLN A 369 7.21 14.69 12.00
N SER A 370 7.74 13.46 12.16
CA SER A 370 8.72 12.87 11.23
C SER A 370 8.21 12.82 9.80
N LEU A 371 9.12 13.00 8.85
CA LEU A 371 8.79 13.06 7.43
C LEU A 371 9.23 11.80 6.69
N ILE A 372 8.44 11.38 5.73
CA ILE A 372 8.83 10.33 4.78
C ILE A 372 9.99 10.80 3.88
N THR A 373 10.16 12.11 3.74
CA THR A 373 11.24 12.73 2.95
C THR A 373 12.61 12.39 3.52
N ASP A 374 12.74 12.21 4.85
CA ASP A 374 13.96 11.76 5.51
C ASP A 374 14.29 10.32 5.06
N LEU A 375 13.31 9.43 5.02
CA LEU A 375 13.49 8.06 4.54
C LEU A 375 13.90 8.02 3.06
N ILE A 376 13.37 8.95 2.24
CA ILE A 376 13.74 9.08 0.82
C ILE A 376 15.21 9.49 0.69
N ALA A 377 15.64 10.48 1.47
CA ALA A 377 17.04 10.92 1.52
C ALA A 377 17.98 9.79 1.98
N HIS A 378 17.53 8.90 2.85
CA HIS A 378 18.29 7.75 3.34
C HIS A 378 18.15 6.50 2.47
N GLY A 379 17.51 6.60 1.30
CA GLY A 379 17.60 5.60 0.25
C GLY A 379 16.40 4.68 0.07
N ILE A 380 15.26 4.90 0.73
CA ILE A 380 14.05 4.11 0.47
C ILE A 380 13.61 4.24 -0.99
N THR A 381 13.13 3.16 -1.59
CA THR A 381 12.71 3.13 -3.00
C THR A 381 11.26 3.52 -3.19
N GLY A 382 10.43 3.22 -2.19
CA GLY A 382 9.05 3.65 -2.16
C GLY A 382 8.52 3.80 -0.74
N VAL A 383 7.68 4.80 -0.52
CA VAL A 383 7.11 5.06 0.80
C VAL A 383 5.74 5.70 0.65
N LYS A 384 4.82 5.35 1.54
CA LYS A 384 3.54 6.04 1.65
C LYS A 384 3.62 7.07 2.78
N GLY A 385 2.89 8.15 2.62
CA GLY A 385 2.76 9.20 3.64
C GLY A 385 1.47 9.98 3.46
N TYR A 386 1.26 10.97 4.35
CA TYR A 386 -0.03 11.65 4.48
C TYR A 386 0.16 13.16 4.58
N THR A 387 -0.72 13.88 3.88
CA THR A 387 -0.64 15.35 3.79
C THR A 387 -1.28 16.05 4.99
N ASP A 388 -2.18 15.37 5.70
CA ASP A 388 -2.89 15.82 6.92
C ASP A 388 -3.26 14.59 7.76
N GLU A 389 -4.23 14.67 8.69
CA GLU A 389 -4.65 13.57 9.57
C GLU A 389 -5.45 12.50 8.81
N PRO A 390 -4.83 11.38 8.38
CA PRO A 390 -5.47 10.40 7.53
C PRO A 390 -6.37 9.46 8.31
N LEU A 391 -6.17 9.38 9.61
CA LEU A 391 -6.74 8.41 10.52
C LEU A 391 -6.14 7.00 10.33
N LEU A 392 -6.07 6.23 11.40
CA LEU A 392 -5.40 4.92 11.39
C LEU A 392 -5.94 3.98 10.29
N GLN A 393 -7.24 4.07 9.96
CA GLN A 393 -7.85 3.23 8.93
C GLN A 393 -7.38 3.55 7.49
N ALA A 394 -6.81 4.72 7.25
CA ALA A 394 -6.26 5.11 5.95
C ALA A 394 -4.77 4.78 5.81
N ILE A 395 -4.09 4.48 6.92
CA ILE A 395 -2.69 4.05 6.89
C ILE A 395 -2.59 2.69 6.20
N ALA A 396 -1.57 2.50 5.39
CA ALA A 396 -1.41 1.25 4.65
C ALA A 396 -1.28 0.05 5.59
N SER A 397 -1.98 -1.05 5.25
CA SER A 397 -1.82 -2.32 5.96
C SER A 397 -0.44 -2.92 5.67
N PRO A 398 0.47 -3.03 6.66
CA PRO A 398 1.79 -3.63 6.48
C PRO A 398 1.73 -5.05 5.93
N SER A 399 0.78 -5.86 6.42
CA SER A 399 0.65 -7.25 6.00
C SER A 399 0.24 -7.38 4.53
N ILE A 400 -0.68 -6.53 4.06
CA ILE A 400 -1.11 -6.54 2.65
C ILE A 400 -0.01 -5.96 1.76
N ALA A 401 0.59 -4.81 2.13
CA ALA A 401 1.65 -4.19 1.35
C ALA A 401 2.81 -5.16 1.11
N MET A 402 3.33 -5.77 2.17
CA MET A 402 4.44 -6.70 2.09
C MET A 402 4.05 -8.01 1.39
N GLU A 403 2.83 -8.51 1.61
CA GLU A 403 2.33 -9.70 0.93
C GLU A 403 2.31 -9.49 -0.58
N ARG A 404 1.71 -8.40 -1.07
CA ARG A 404 1.63 -8.09 -2.50
C ARG A 404 3.01 -7.85 -3.10
N TYR A 405 3.83 -7.02 -2.47
CA TYR A 405 5.15 -6.68 -2.97
C TYR A 405 6.08 -7.91 -3.08
N THR A 406 6.11 -8.75 -2.06
CA THR A 406 6.89 -10.00 -2.07
C THR A 406 6.29 -11.09 -2.97
N SER A 407 5.01 -10.98 -3.33
CA SER A 407 4.36 -11.83 -4.36
C SER A 407 4.68 -11.37 -5.78
N GLY A 408 5.30 -10.20 -5.94
CA GLY A 408 5.76 -9.66 -7.22
C GLY A 408 4.75 -8.74 -7.89
N PHE A 409 3.83 -8.13 -7.15
CA PHE A 409 3.09 -6.94 -7.57
C PHE A 409 4.03 -5.75 -7.64
N THR A 410 3.65 -4.73 -8.38
CA THR A 410 4.42 -3.49 -8.44
C THR A 410 4.32 -2.70 -7.12
N LEU A 411 5.18 -1.70 -6.96
CA LEU A 411 5.15 -0.78 -5.83
C LEU A 411 3.77 -0.12 -5.68
N ALA A 412 3.25 0.45 -6.78
CA ALA A 412 1.95 1.11 -6.75
C ALA A 412 0.82 0.12 -6.40
N GLU A 413 0.77 -1.04 -7.04
CA GLU A 413 -0.23 -2.07 -6.73
C GLU A 413 -0.18 -2.49 -5.26
N SER A 414 1.02 -2.64 -4.71
CA SER A 414 1.21 -3.08 -3.32
C SER A 414 0.67 -2.07 -2.32
N PHE A 415 0.97 -0.78 -2.50
CA PHE A 415 0.45 0.27 -1.64
C PHE A 415 -1.05 0.48 -1.81
N TYR A 416 -1.56 0.49 -3.05
CA TYR A 416 -2.99 0.69 -3.27
C TYR A 416 -3.83 -0.50 -2.80
N ALA A 417 -3.37 -1.73 -2.97
CA ALA A 417 -4.03 -2.89 -2.36
C ALA A 417 -4.03 -2.83 -0.83
N ALA A 418 -3.05 -2.16 -0.23
CA ALA A 418 -2.95 -1.94 1.21
C ALA A 418 -3.65 -0.67 1.71
N SER A 419 -4.22 0.15 0.83
CA SER A 419 -4.87 1.42 1.15
C SER A 419 -6.38 1.31 1.00
N ARG A 420 -7.10 1.61 2.09
CA ARG A 420 -8.57 1.44 2.15
C ARG A 420 -9.33 2.53 1.42
N PHE A 421 -8.78 3.75 1.40
CA PHE A 421 -9.40 4.92 0.81
C PHE A 421 -8.59 5.48 -0.35
N VAL A 422 -9.28 6.18 -1.23
CA VAL A 422 -8.74 7.10 -2.24
C VAL A 422 -9.56 8.39 -2.20
N GLY A 423 -9.07 9.46 -2.83
CA GLY A 423 -9.68 10.77 -2.70
C GLY A 423 -9.54 11.33 -1.28
N TRP A 424 -8.52 10.93 -0.55
CA TRP A 424 -8.23 11.29 0.83
C TRP A 424 -6.86 12.00 0.93
N GLU A 425 -6.05 11.73 1.92
CA GLU A 425 -4.85 12.52 2.25
C GLU A 425 -3.53 11.82 1.95
N ASP A 426 -3.59 10.63 1.40
CA ASP A 426 -2.42 9.79 1.16
C ASP A 426 -1.68 10.14 -0.15
N VAL A 427 -0.37 10.00 -0.09
CA VAL A 427 0.55 10.05 -1.23
C VAL A 427 1.43 8.81 -1.25
N VAL A 428 1.71 8.28 -2.43
CA VAL A 428 2.64 7.16 -2.64
C VAL A 428 3.85 7.67 -3.42
N ILE A 429 5.03 7.55 -2.80
CA ILE A 429 6.29 7.99 -3.41
C ILE A 429 7.00 6.79 -4.02
N GLY A 430 7.51 6.95 -5.22
CA GLY A 430 8.32 5.97 -5.92
C GLY A 430 7.86 5.69 -7.34
N ASP A 431 8.65 4.89 -8.03
CA ASP A 431 8.33 4.43 -9.37
C ASP A 431 7.21 3.38 -9.32
N PRO A 432 6.03 3.63 -9.95
CA PRO A 432 4.88 2.75 -9.84
C PRO A 432 5.15 1.34 -10.36
N LEU A 433 6.04 1.19 -11.34
CA LEU A 433 6.39 -0.08 -11.97
C LEU A 433 7.46 -0.88 -11.21
N CYS A 434 8.04 -0.32 -10.14
CA CYS A 434 9.08 -1.00 -9.36
C CYS A 434 8.61 -2.38 -8.89
N ARG A 435 9.37 -3.41 -9.28
CA ARG A 435 9.07 -4.81 -8.99
C ARG A 435 10.37 -5.59 -8.81
N PRO A 436 10.92 -5.67 -7.59
CA PRO A 436 12.22 -6.30 -7.36
C PRO A 436 12.28 -7.75 -7.83
N ALA A 437 13.36 -8.08 -8.55
CA ALA A 437 13.51 -9.42 -9.11
C ALA A 437 13.79 -10.48 -8.03
N PHE A 438 14.43 -10.09 -6.93
CA PHE A 438 14.78 -11.00 -5.85
C PHE A 438 13.56 -11.55 -5.09
N TRP A 439 12.42 -10.89 -5.12
CA TRP A 439 11.18 -11.46 -4.56
C TRP A 439 10.65 -12.62 -5.41
N ARG A 440 10.82 -12.54 -6.72
CA ARG A 440 10.39 -13.59 -7.67
C ARG A 440 11.25 -14.84 -7.64
N ALA A 441 12.50 -14.71 -7.23
CA ALA A 441 13.44 -15.83 -7.18
C ALA A 441 13.25 -16.75 -5.94
N ARG A 442 12.42 -16.36 -4.99
CA ARG A 442 12.19 -17.08 -3.73
C ARG A 442 10.99 -18.05 -3.76
N LYS A 443 10.38 -18.26 -4.92
CA LYS A 443 9.25 -19.21 -5.11
C LYS A 443 9.73 -20.65 -5.19
#